data_a9f63ede2a31ec1dec4e943956830756
#
_entry.id   a9f63ede2a31ec1dec4e943956830756
#
_cell.length_a   1.000
_cell.length_b   1.000
_cell.length_c   1.000
_cell.angle_alpha   90.00
_cell.angle_beta   90.00
_cell.angle_gamma   90.00
#
_symmetry.space_group_name_H-M   'P 1'
#
loop_
_entity.id
_entity.type
_entity.pdbx_description
1 polymer ?
#
loop_
_entity_poly.entity_id
_entity_poly.type
_entity_poly.pdbx_seq_one_letter_code
_entity_poly.pdbx_strand_id
1 'polypeptide(L)' 'MFFYELSVSLPHRILTIPLQAESQEQAWHLGRDLFPDHEIDLVPRCRDCDPDFRAI' A
#
# COMPACT_ATOMS: atom_id res chain seq x y z
N MET A 1 2.06 -13.22 6.33
CA MET A 1 1.32 -12.27 5.50
C MET A 1 1.51 -10.87 6.03
N PHE A 2 1.72 -9.92 5.14
CA PHE A 2 2.03 -8.57 5.55
C PHE A 2 0.95 -7.61 5.09
N PHE A 3 0.84 -6.49 5.77
CA PHE A 3 -0.12 -5.49 5.42
C PHE A 3 0.56 -4.37 4.67
N TYR A 4 -0.09 -3.89 3.63
CA TYR A 4 0.43 -2.81 2.84
C TYR A 4 -0.69 -1.80 2.56
N GLU A 5 -0.29 -0.58 2.22
CA GLU A 5 -1.23 0.42 1.85
C GLU A 5 -0.93 0.84 0.43
N LEU A 6 -1.87 0.70 -0.46
CA LEU A 6 -1.69 1.04 -1.85
C LEU A 6 -2.23 2.42 -2.09
N SER A 7 -1.38 3.31 -2.56
CA SER A 7 -1.79 4.67 -2.87
C SER A 7 -1.91 4.80 -4.37
N VAL A 8 -3.07 5.19 -4.83
CA VAL A 8 -3.33 5.34 -6.26
C VAL A 8 -3.50 6.81 -6.56
N SER A 9 -2.72 7.31 -7.50
CA SER A 9 -2.75 8.71 -7.85
C SER A 9 -3.86 8.96 -8.84
N LEU A 10 -4.87 9.67 -8.45
CA LEU A 10 -5.97 10.00 -9.32
C LEU A 10 -5.88 11.48 -9.70
N PRO A 11 -6.59 11.90 -10.73
CA PRO A 11 -6.49 13.27 -11.17
C PRO A 11 -6.88 14.30 -10.12
N HIS A 12 -7.81 13.96 -9.28
CA HIS A 12 -8.29 14.90 -8.31
C HIS A 12 -7.98 14.56 -6.89
N ARG A 13 -7.44 13.39 -6.64
CA ARG A 13 -7.16 13.00 -5.26
C ARG A 13 -6.30 11.75 -5.25
N ILE A 14 -5.91 11.32 -4.09
CA ILE A 14 -5.17 10.10 -3.93
C ILE A 14 -6.05 9.11 -3.20
N LEU A 15 -6.14 7.92 -3.74
CA LEU A 15 -6.93 6.88 -3.15
C LEU A 15 -6.02 5.92 -2.41
N THR A 16 -6.35 5.59 -1.18
CA THR A 16 -5.54 4.68 -0.39
C THR A 16 -6.35 3.42 -0.10
N ILE A 17 -5.79 2.28 -0.40
CA ILE A 17 -6.46 1.01 -0.23
C ILE A 17 -5.61 0.09 0.60
N PRO A 18 -6.14 -0.49 1.66
CA PRO A 18 -5.38 -1.47 2.42
C PRO A 18 -5.36 -2.77 1.67
N LEU A 19 -4.25 -3.47 1.76
CA LEU A 19 -4.16 -4.74 1.11
C LEU A 19 -3.19 -5.67 1.84
N GLN A 20 -3.38 -6.95 1.65
CA GLN A 20 -2.55 -7.94 2.29
C GLN A 20 -1.86 -8.76 1.23
N ALA A 21 -0.62 -9.07 1.44
CA ALA A 21 0.14 -9.89 0.51
C ALA A 21 1.26 -10.60 1.23
N GLU A 22 1.78 -11.61 0.62
CA GLU A 22 2.85 -12.36 1.25
C GLU A 22 4.19 -11.71 1.05
N SER A 23 4.31 -10.83 0.08
CA SER A 23 5.54 -10.12 -0.14
C SER A 23 5.23 -8.80 -0.80
N GLN A 24 6.20 -7.92 -0.79
CA GLN A 24 6.03 -6.63 -1.41
C GLN A 24 5.83 -6.78 -2.91
N GLU A 25 6.54 -7.71 -3.51
CA GLU A 25 6.40 -7.92 -4.92
C GLU A 25 4.99 -8.37 -5.27
N GLN A 26 4.41 -9.25 -4.48
CA GLN A 26 3.06 -9.68 -4.71
C GLN A 26 2.09 -8.51 -4.56
N ALA A 27 2.33 -7.66 -3.58
CA ALA A 27 1.45 -6.51 -3.37
C ALA A 27 1.50 -5.57 -4.56
N TRP A 28 2.71 -5.37 -5.15
CA TRP A 28 2.83 -4.53 -6.32
C TRP A 28 2.06 -5.12 -7.49
N HIS A 29 2.15 -6.44 -7.67
CA HIS A 29 1.42 -7.07 -8.77
C HIS A 29 -0.08 -6.90 -8.60
N LEU A 30 -0.57 -7.02 -7.38
CA LEU A 30 -1.98 -6.83 -7.14
C LEU A 30 -2.40 -5.40 -7.44
N GLY A 31 -1.60 -4.45 -7.02
CA GLY A 31 -1.91 -3.07 -7.26
C GLY A 31 -1.93 -2.72 -8.73
N ARG A 32 -0.94 -3.22 -9.47
CA ARG A 32 -0.88 -2.94 -10.88
C ARG A 32 -2.01 -3.62 -11.64
N ASP A 33 -2.45 -4.75 -11.14
CA ASP A 33 -3.55 -5.45 -11.77
C ASP A 33 -4.85 -4.70 -11.55
N LEU A 34 -5.01 -4.08 -10.41
CA LEU A 34 -6.23 -3.35 -10.13
C LEU A 34 -6.25 -2.00 -10.84
N PHE A 35 -5.11 -1.34 -10.92
CA PHE A 35 -5.06 -0.01 -11.51
C PHE A 35 -3.92 0.08 -12.52
N PRO A 36 -4.09 -0.55 -13.67
CA PRO A 36 -3.01 -0.61 -14.65
C PRO A 36 -2.71 0.74 -15.30
N ASP A 37 -3.70 1.63 -15.34
CA ASP A 37 -3.51 2.91 -16.00
C ASP A 37 -3.18 4.04 -15.06
N HIS A 38 -3.00 3.75 -13.79
CA HIS A 38 -2.75 4.80 -12.82
C HIS A 38 -1.40 4.59 -12.17
N GLU A 39 -0.87 5.64 -11.62
CA GLU A 39 0.36 5.51 -10.86
C GLU A 39 0.02 5.04 -9.48
N ILE A 40 0.73 4.07 -9.00
CA ILE A 40 0.48 3.51 -7.69
C ILE A 40 1.75 3.55 -6.87
N ASP A 41 1.59 3.57 -5.57
CA ASP A 41 2.72 3.53 -4.66
C ASP A 41 2.36 2.56 -3.55
N LEU A 42 3.33 1.88 -3.01
CA LEU A 42 3.08 0.88 -2.02
C LEU A 42 3.81 1.23 -0.75
N VAL A 43 3.08 1.32 0.35
CA VAL A 43 3.66 1.64 1.64
C VAL A 43 3.49 0.45 2.54
N PRO A 44 4.56 -0.12 3.05
CA PRO A 44 4.44 -1.26 3.96
C PRO A 44 3.85 -0.83 5.29
N ARG A 45 2.90 -1.60 5.79
CA ARG A 45 2.29 -1.30 7.07
C ARG A 45 2.37 -2.51 7.93
N CYS A 46 3.32 -2.53 8.78
CA CYS A 46 3.54 -3.65 9.64
C CYS A 46 2.65 -3.54 10.85
N ARG A 47 1.99 -4.61 11.18
CA ARG A 47 1.14 -4.57 12.28
C ARG A 47 1.85 -4.21 13.52
N ASP A 48 3.02 -4.71 13.71
CA ASP A 48 3.78 -4.44 14.89
C ASP A 48 4.56 -3.21 14.82
N CYS A 49 4.62 -2.58 13.72
CA CYS A 49 5.41 -1.40 13.57
C CYS A 49 4.55 -0.22 13.89
N ASP A 50 4.25 -0.04 15.08
CA ASP A 50 3.41 1.03 15.46
C ASP A 50 4.15 2.29 15.42
N PRO A 51 3.82 3.19 14.62
CA PRO A 51 4.54 4.41 14.51
C PRO A 51 4.43 5.28 15.69
N ASP A 52 3.46 5.09 16.44
CA ASP A 52 3.37 5.90 17.53
C ASP A 52 4.35 5.72 18.52
N PHE A 53 4.82 4.55 18.60
CA PHE A 53 5.66 4.35 19.61
C PHE A 53 6.82 5.17 19.45
N ARG A 54 7.12 5.54 18.29
CA ARG A 54 8.28 6.24 18.14
C ARG A 54 8.00 7.60 18.47
N ALA A 55 6.86 7.89 18.49
CA ALA A 55 6.57 9.20 18.76
C ALA A 55 7.00 9.46 20.08
N ILE A 56 7.29 8.63 20.67
CA ILE A 56 7.69 8.90 21.82
C ILE A 56 8.42 9.62 22.12
#